data_69c036c3bb0530ba11b824240f343996
#
_entry.id   69c036c3bb0530ba11b824240f343996
#
_cell.length_a   1.000
_cell.length_b   1.000
_cell.length_c   1.000
_cell.angle_alpha   90.00
_cell.angle_beta   90.00
_cell.angle_gamma   90.00
#
_symmetry.space_group_name_H-M   'P 1'
#
loop_
_entity.id
_entity.type
_entity.pdbx_description
1 polymer ?
#
loop_
_entity_poly.entity_id
_entity_poly.type
_entity_poly.pdbx_seq_one_letter_code
_entity_poly.pdbx_strand_id
1 'polypeptide(L)'
;LPMMNLIQLDSIKVTAAQGKMPIYSERDVFQVMRQTITLPYGVVTDISPDIKLVLSNAGHILGSATCHFHIGNGDHNFVYTGDIKYGRSMLLESAYTNYPRVETLLIESTYGAKEDIQPSRQEVETAFISSVNSVLKDGGKVLIPIPAVGRAQELMMVIDKYMKSGELTEAPVFMEGMIQEATSIHESFPEYLVRELKQKILETDDNPFDSEYFTNVEHPNDRDEPLREGTPCIIIATSGML
;
A
#
# COMPACT_ATOMS: atom_id res chain seq x y z
N LEU A 1 5.29 -10.53 6.18
CA LEU A 1 6.69 -10.55 6.62
C LEU A 1 7.62 -9.81 5.65
N PRO A 2 7.63 -10.04 4.31
CA PRO A 2 8.49 -9.31 3.37
C PRO A 2 8.29 -7.79 3.42
N MET A 3 7.04 -7.30 3.47
CA MET A 3 6.74 -5.88 3.57
C MET A 3 7.30 -5.23 4.85
N MET A 4 7.21 -5.93 5.99
CA MET A 4 7.79 -5.48 7.26
C MET A 4 9.33 -5.34 7.14
N ASN A 5 9.98 -6.31 6.52
CA ASN A 5 11.43 -6.29 6.28
C ASN A 5 11.82 -5.10 5.39
N LEU A 6 11.13 -4.91 4.28
CA LEU A 6 11.38 -3.81 3.34
C LEU A 6 11.30 -2.45 4.04
N ILE A 7 10.20 -2.18 4.75
CA ILE A 7 9.97 -0.90 5.43
C ILE A 7 11.00 -0.66 6.55
N GLN A 8 11.34 -1.67 7.34
CA GLN A 8 12.30 -1.52 8.42
C GLN A 8 13.72 -1.24 7.92
N LEU A 9 14.15 -1.93 6.85
CA LEU A 9 15.46 -1.68 6.23
C LEU A 9 15.52 -0.29 5.58
N ASP A 10 14.46 0.14 4.93
CA ASP A 10 14.40 1.47 4.34
C ASP A 10 14.43 2.57 5.42
N SER A 11 13.71 2.40 6.52
CA SER A 11 13.73 3.33 7.65
C SER A 11 15.15 3.57 8.20
N ILE A 12 16.02 2.56 8.21
CA ILE A 12 17.43 2.70 8.58
C ILE A 12 18.14 3.62 7.59
N LYS A 13 17.98 3.36 6.29
CA LYS A 13 18.62 4.14 5.21
C LYS A 13 18.17 5.61 5.24
N VAL A 14 16.87 5.84 5.32
CA VAL A 14 16.30 7.19 5.36
C VAL A 14 16.77 7.97 6.60
N THR A 15 16.78 7.32 7.78
CA THR A 15 17.25 7.94 9.02
C THR A 15 18.73 8.34 8.92
N ALA A 16 19.56 7.45 8.36
CA ALA A 16 20.98 7.73 8.14
C ALA A 16 21.19 8.86 7.11
N ALA A 17 20.42 8.87 6.01
CA ALA A 17 20.47 9.93 5.00
C ALA A 17 20.08 11.32 5.57
N GLN A 18 19.21 11.36 6.59
CA GLN A 18 18.88 12.58 7.35
C GLN A 18 19.97 13.00 8.35
N GLY A 19 21.10 12.29 8.40
CA GLY A 19 22.18 12.56 9.37
C GLY A 19 21.84 12.17 10.81
N LYS A 20 20.79 11.35 11.01
CA LYS A 20 20.36 10.85 12.31
C LYS A 20 20.88 9.44 12.54
N MET A 21 21.03 9.05 13.79
CA MET A 21 21.37 7.69 14.16
C MET A 21 20.09 6.84 14.16
N PRO A 22 20.02 5.73 13.40
CA PRO A 22 18.92 4.79 13.47
C PRO A 22 18.80 4.17 14.88
N ILE A 23 17.57 4.00 15.36
CA ILE A 23 17.30 3.44 16.70
C ILE A 23 17.46 1.90 16.76
N TYR A 24 17.58 1.24 15.62
CA TYR A 24 17.87 -0.18 15.46
C TYR A 24 18.75 -0.40 14.23
N SER A 25 19.40 -1.55 14.16
CA SER A 25 20.30 -1.95 13.07
C SER A 25 19.67 -2.99 12.15
N GLU A 26 20.26 -3.22 10.98
CA GLU A 26 19.88 -4.33 10.09
C GLU A 26 19.92 -5.69 10.80
N ARG A 27 20.89 -5.89 11.73
CA ARG A 27 20.98 -7.10 12.53
C ARG A 27 19.73 -7.32 13.38
N ASP A 28 19.18 -6.24 13.96
CA ASP A 28 17.96 -6.31 14.77
C ASP A 28 16.76 -6.65 13.89
N VAL A 29 16.67 -6.10 12.67
CA VAL A 29 15.65 -6.45 11.68
C VAL A 29 15.73 -7.95 11.35
N PHE A 30 16.90 -8.47 11.01
CA PHE A 30 17.08 -9.90 10.72
C PHE A 30 16.77 -10.79 11.93
N GLN A 31 17.06 -10.33 13.15
CA GLN A 31 16.69 -11.06 14.35
C GLN A 31 15.18 -11.13 14.53
N VAL A 32 14.47 -10.01 14.36
CA VAL A 32 12.99 -9.98 14.39
C VAL A 32 12.42 -10.92 13.34
N MET A 33 12.93 -10.90 12.11
CA MET A 33 12.49 -11.80 11.03
C MET A 33 12.60 -13.28 11.42
N ARG A 34 13.69 -13.68 12.08
CA ARG A 34 13.91 -15.07 12.54
C ARG A 34 12.95 -15.48 13.67
N GLN A 35 12.49 -14.52 14.46
CA GLN A 35 11.62 -14.76 15.62
C GLN A 35 10.13 -14.61 15.27
N THR A 36 9.80 -14.13 14.07
CA THR A 36 8.43 -13.90 13.64
C THR A 36 7.80 -15.19 13.13
N ILE A 37 6.62 -15.49 13.64
CA ILE A 37 5.73 -16.54 13.14
C ILE A 37 4.56 -15.86 12.44
N THR A 38 4.33 -16.20 11.18
CA THR A 38 3.19 -15.69 10.40
C THR A 38 1.93 -16.49 10.71
N LEU A 39 0.80 -15.81 10.86
CA LEU A 39 -0.50 -16.42 11.08
C LEU A 39 -1.43 -16.10 9.91
N PRO A 40 -2.18 -17.08 9.40
CA PRO A 40 -3.17 -16.84 8.35
C PRO A 40 -4.41 -16.11 8.91
N TYR A 41 -5.14 -15.40 8.06
CA TYR A 41 -6.41 -14.79 8.45
C TYR A 41 -7.47 -15.84 8.78
N GLY A 42 -8.34 -15.53 9.75
CA GLY A 42 -9.49 -16.33 10.13
C GLY A 42 -9.17 -17.59 10.93
N VAL A 43 -7.90 -17.85 11.24
CA VAL A 43 -7.49 -19.02 12.01
C VAL A 43 -7.33 -18.67 13.49
N VAL A 44 -8.02 -19.42 14.35
CA VAL A 44 -7.86 -19.29 15.80
C VAL A 44 -6.52 -19.88 16.22
N THR A 45 -5.68 -19.07 16.84
CA THR A 45 -4.33 -19.46 17.27
C THR A 45 -4.17 -19.23 18.78
N ASP A 46 -3.72 -20.25 19.50
CA ASP A 46 -3.35 -20.11 20.90
C ASP A 46 -2.01 -19.38 21.00
N ILE A 47 -2.02 -18.18 21.60
CA ILE A 47 -0.81 -17.36 21.82
C ILE A 47 -0.30 -17.44 23.25
N SER A 48 -1.17 -17.85 24.17
CA SER A 48 -0.85 -18.25 25.53
C SER A 48 -1.90 -19.26 26.03
N PRO A 49 -1.73 -19.90 27.20
CA PRO A 49 -2.68 -20.86 27.71
C PRO A 49 -4.12 -20.36 27.86
N ASP A 50 -4.30 -19.07 28.05
CA ASP A 50 -5.57 -18.39 28.32
C ASP A 50 -5.91 -17.31 27.29
N ILE A 51 -5.11 -17.14 26.22
CA ILE A 51 -5.37 -16.14 25.17
C ILE A 51 -5.29 -16.78 23.78
N LYS A 52 -6.37 -16.63 23.02
CA LYS A 52 -6.44 -16.98 21.61
C LYS A 52 -6.50 -15.71 20.76
N LEU A 53 -5.89 -15.76 19.59
CA LEU A 53 -5.85 -14.66 18.61
C LEU A 53 -6.44 -15.12 17.28
N VAL A 54 -7.28 -14.28 16.70
CA VAL A 54 -7.71 -14.38 15.30
C VAL A 54 -7.28 -13.10 14.59
N LEU A 55 -6.49 -13.24 13.54
CA LEU A 55 -6.20 -12.13 12.62
C LEU A 55 -7.26 -12.10 11.52
N SER A 56 -7.73 -10.90 11.19
CA SER A 56 -8.65 -10.69 10.07
C SER A 56 -8.17 -9.52 9.21
N ASN A 57 -8.53 -9.52 7.92
CA ASN A 57 -8.12 -8.46 7.00
C ASN A 57 -8.56 -7.07 7.51
N ALA A 58 -7.64 -6.14 7.63
CA ALA A 58 -7.92 -4.74 7.98
C ALA A 58 -8.20 -3.85 6.75
N GLY A 59 -7.96 -4.33 5.53
CA GLY A 59 -8.23 -3.62 4.28
C GLY A 59 -7.33 -2.42 3.99
N HIS A 60 -6.37 -2.11 4.87
CA HIS A 60 -5.56 -0.89 4.80
C HIS A 60 -4.37 -1.01 3.84
N ILE A 61 -3.48 -1.95 4.09
CA ILE A 61 -2.35 -2.32 3.22
C ILE A 61 -2.22 -3.83 3.15
N LEU A 62 -1.40 -4.34 2.23
CA LEU A 62 -1.15 -5.78 2.09
C LEU A 62 -0.62 -6.37 3.41
N GLY A 63 -1.34 -7.36 3.94
CA GLY A 63 -1.00 -8.04 5.18
C GLY A 63 -1.42 -7.30 6.45
N SER A 64 -2.10 -6.14 6.36
CA SER A 64 -2.66 -5.46 7.52
C SER A 64 -3.78 -6.29 8.16
N ALA A 65 -3.78 -6.37 9.49
CA ALA A 65 -4.71 -7.21 10.21
C ALA A 65 -5.35 -6.48 11.39
N THR A 66 -6.63 -6.78 11.60
CA THR A 66 -7.28 -6.56 12.89
C THR A 66 -6.99 -7.77 13.79
N CYS A 67 -6.76 -7.52 15.07
CA CYS A 67 -6.47 -8.54 16.07
C CYS A 67 -7.70 -8.75 16.96
N HIS A 68 -8.29 -9.94 16.90
CA HIS A 68 -9.38 -10.31 17.81
C HIS A 68 -8.84 -11.29 18.85
N PHE A 69 -8.73 -10.83 20.08
CA PHE A 69 -8.26 -11.61 21.22
C PHE A 69 -9.44 -12.17 22.00
N HIS A 70 -9.38 -13.47 22.28
CA HIS A 70 -10.27 -14.17 23.21
C HIS A 70 -9.46 -14.46 24.47
N ILE A 71 -9.82 -13.81 25.57
CA ILE A 71 -9.10 -13.85 26.85
C ILE A 71 -9.89 -14.71 27.84
N GLY A 72 -9.19 -15.56 28.58
CA GLY A 72 -9.81 -16.54 29.43
C GLY A 72 -10.59 -17.58 28.61
N ASN A 73 -11.54 -18.25 29.22
CA ASN A 73 -12.43 -19.19 28.54
C ASN A 73 -13.63 -18.49 27.85
N GLY A 74 -13.38 -17.31 27.24
CA GLY A 74 -14.42 -16.46 26.66
C GLY A 74 -14.93 -15.38 27.61
N ASP A 75 -14.19 -15.10 28.67
CA ASP A 75 -14.54 -14.08 29.67
C ASP A 75 -14.52 -12.67 29.07
N HIS A 76 -13.57 -12.40 28.18
CA HIS A 76 -13.42 -11.09 27.55
C HIS A 76 -12.93 -11.19 26.11
N ASN A 77 -13.55 -10.45 25.19
CA ASN A 77 -13.16 -10.36 23.79
C ASN A 77 -12.75 -8.91 23.49
N PHE A 78 -11.52 -8.77 23.03
CA PHE A 78 -10.90 -7.49 22.72
C PHE A 78 -10.54 -7.45 21.24
N VAL A 79 -10.97 -6.40 20.55
CA VAL A 79 -10.58 -6.15 19.16
C VAL A 79 -9.69 -4.91 19.08
N TYR A 80 -8.53 -5.06 18.44
CA TYR A 80 -7.63 -3.98 18.06
C TYR A 80 -7.59 -3.92 16.53
N THR A 81 -7.96 -2.78 15.96
CA THR A 81 -8.08 -2.66 14.51
C THR A 81 -6.74 -2.40 13.81
N GLY A 82 -5.77 -1.80 14.50
CA GLY A 82 -4.71 -1.08 13.79
C GLY A 82 -5.31 -0.06 12.84
N ASP A 83 -4.60 0.30 11.78
CA ASP A 83 -5.15 1.12 10.69
C ASP A 83 -6.12 0.29 9.86
N ILE A 84 -7.35 0.79 9.68
CA ILE A 84 -8.46 0.05 9.08
C ILE A 84 -9.07 0.80 7.89
N LYS A 85 -9.48 0.07 6.85
CA LYS A 85 -10.21 0.64 5.72
C LYS A 85 -11.52 -0.11 5.47
N TYR A 86 -12.64 0.56 5.69
CA TYR A 86 -13.98 0.00 5.50
C TYR A 86 -14.35 -0.24 4.04
N GLY A 87 -13.97 0.68 3.14
CA GLY A 87 -14.31 0.58 1.73
C GLY A 87 -13.38 -0.36 0.98
N ARG A 88 -13.93 -1.19 0.10
CA ARG A 88 -13.16 -1.94 -0.89
C ARG A 88 -12.35 -1.01 -1.78
N SER A 89 -11.12 -1.35 -2.05
CA SER A 89 -10.26 -0.65 -3.01
C SER A 89 -10.11 -1.44 -4.32
N MET A 90 -9.33 -0.93 -5.28
CA MET A 90 -8.95 -1.74 -6.44
C MET A 90 -7.93 -2.82 -6.08
N LEU A 91 -7.21 -2.62 -4.98
CA LEU A 91 -6.12 -3.47 -4.53
C LEU A 91 -6.57 -4.53 -3.51
N LEU A 92 -7.37 -4.11 -2.51
CA LEU A 92 -7.71 -4.93 -1.35
C LEU A 92 -9.21 -4.97 -1.09
N GLU A 93 -9.68 -6.09 -0.57
CA GLU A 93 -11.03 -6.21 -0.03
C GLU A 93 -11.19 -5.33 1.21
N SER A 94 -12.44 -4.95 1.51
CA SER A 94 -12.79 -4.19 2.73
C SER A 94 -12.35 -4.92 4.00
N ALA A 95 -12.15 -4.15 5.07
CA ALA A 95 -11.88 -4.70 6.38
C ALA A 95 -12.99 -5.65 6.84
N TYR A 96 -12.57 -6.70 7.54
CA TYR A 96 -13.50 -7.60 8.22
C TYR A 96 -14.13 -6.90 9.44
N THR A 97 -15.45 -6.92 9.53
CA THR A 97 -16.21 -6.23 10.58
C THR A 97 -17.22 -7.13 11.30
N ASN A 98 -17.30 -8.40 10.92
CA ASN A 98 -18.32 -9.31 11.45
C ASN A 98 -17.80 -10.12 12.65
N TYR A 99 -17.40 -9.44 13.72
CA TYR A 99 -16.94 -10.08 14.94
C TYR A 99 -18.12 -10.69 15.72
N PRO A 100 -18.03 -11.96 16.13
CA PRO A 100 -19.15 -12.63 16.82
C PRO A 100 -19.45 -12.06 18.21
N ARG A 101 -18.42 -11.55 18.90
CA ARG A 101 -18.53 -10.96 20.22
C ARG A 101 -17.36 -10.00 20.48
N VAL A 102 -17.66 -8.81 21.00
CA VAL A 102 -16.66 -7.77 21.36
C VAL A 102 -17.10 -7.07 22.63
N GLU A 103 -16.34 -7.18 23.69
CA GLU A 103 -16.53 -6.41 24.92
C GLU A 103 -15.72 -5.10 24.88
N THR A 104 -14.55 -5.11 24.25
CA THR A 104 -13.71 -3.92 24.10
C THR A 104 -13.24 -3.78 22.65
N LEU A 105 -13.40 -2.58 22.10
CA LEU A 105 -12.90 -2.21 20.78
C LEU A 105 -11.92 -1.06 20.93
N LEU A 106 -10.69 -1.26 20.46
CA LEU A 106 -9.69 -0.21 20.24
C LEU A 106 -9.58 0.03 18.74
N ILE A 107 -10.02 1.20 18.31
CA ILE A 107 -10.11 1.58 16.89
C ILE A 107 -9.36 2.89 16.65
N GLU A 108 -8.69 2.99 15.49
CA GLU A 108 -8.12 4.25 15.01
C GLU A 108 -9.20 5.30 14.74
N SER A 109 -8.78 6.57 14.65
CA SER A 109 -9.67 7.69 14.37
C SER A 109 -9.04 8.74 13.45
N THR A 110 -8.21 8.32 12.51
CA THR A 110 -7.49 9.19 11.57
C THR A 110 -8.44 10.10 10.78
N TYR A 111 -9.57 9.55 10.37
CA TYR A 111 -10.67 10.28 9.72
C TYR A 111 -11.96 10.17 10.55
N GLY A 112 -11.83 10.46 11.84
CA GLY A 112 -12.94 10.29 12.80
C GLY A 112 -13.74 11.56 13.10
N ALA A 113 -13.35 12.69 12.57
CA ALA A 113 -14.09 13.93 12.77
C ALA A 113 -15.36 13.98 11.91
N LYS A 114 -16.35 14.73 12.34
CA LYS A 114 -17.64 14.86 11.62
C LYS A 114 -17.46 15.43 10.21
N GLU A 115 -16.42 16.21 10.01
CA GLU A 115 -16.09 16.90 8.76
C GLU A 115 -15.27 16.02 7.81
N ASP A 116 -14.77 14.87 8.26
CA ASP A 116 -13.95 13.94 7.46
C ASP A 116 -14.80 13.11 6.47
N ILE A 117 -15.66 13.80 5.73
CA ILE A 117 -16.48 13.18 4.69
C ILE A 117 -15.65 13.13 3.40
N GLN A 118 -15.21 11.93 3.05
CA GLN A 118 -14.44 11.71 1.83
C GLN A 118 -15.35 11.78 0.58
N PRO A 119 -14.91 12.43 -0.52
CA PRO A 119 -15.63 12.38 -1.78
C PRO A 119 -15.65 10.94 -2.33
N SER A 120 -16.57 10.66 -3.23
CA SER A 120 -16.61 9.36 -3.88
C SER A 120 -15.34 9.11 -4.70
N ARG A 121 -14.98 7.84 -4.84
CA ARG A 121 -13.81 7.44 -5.64
C ARG A 121 -13.88 7.99 -7.06
N GLN A 122 -15.05 7.94 -7.70
CA GLN A 122 -15.25 8.43 -9.05
C GLN A 122 -14.99 9.94 -9.18
N GLU A 123 -15.45 10.73 -8.21
CA GLU A 123 -15.18 12.18 -8.19
C GLU A 123 -13.69 12.46 -8.07
N VAL A 124 -12.97 11.72 -7.19
CA VAL A 124 -11.52 11.87 -6.99
C VAL A 124 -10.76 11.45 -8.25
N GLU A 125 -11.08 10.30 -8.85
CA GLU A 125 -10.46 9.83 -10.09
C GLU A 125 -10.69 10.82 -11.23
N THR A 126 -11.91 11.33 -11.40
CA THR A 126 -12.22 12.34 -12.44
C THR A 126 -11.43 13.62 -12.24
N ALA A 127 -11.36 14.15 -11.03
CA ALA A 127 -10.58 15.35 -10.72
C ALA A 127 -9.08 15.14 -10.97
N PHE A 128 -8.55 13.98 -10.57
CA PHE A 128 -7.15 13.58 -10.79
C PHE A 128 -6.84 13.56 -12.29
N ILE A 129 -7.61 12.81 -13.08
CA ILE A 129 -7.41 12.67 -14.53
C ILE A 129 -7.49 14.04 -15.24
N SER A 130 -8.46 14.86 -14.86
CA SER A 130 -8.60 16.21 -15.43
C SER A 130 -7.36 17.08 -15.16
N SER A 131 -6.85 17.04 -13.92
CA SER A 131 -5.70 17.83 -13.51
C SER A 131 -4.42 17.36 -14.21
N VAL A 132 -4.20 16.04 -14.27
CA VAL A 132 -3.03 15.46 -14.95
C VAL A 132 -3.07 15.76 -16.44
N ASN A 133 -4.21 15.56 -17.09
CA ASN A 133 -4.39 15.87 -18.51
C ASN A 133 -4.10 17.32 -18.86
N SER A 134 -4.52 18.26 -18.01
CA SER A 134 -4.22 19.68 -18.24
C SER A 134 -2.73 19.93 -18.28
N VAL A 135 -1.98 19.39 -17.33
CA VAL A 135 -0.52 19.56 -17.25
C VAL A 135 0.20 18.88 -18.41
N LEU A 136 -0.16 17.64 -18.73
CA LEU A 136 0.49 16.87 -19.81
C LEU A 136 0.25 17.50 -21.20
N LYS A 137 -0.95 18.02 -21.47
CA LYS A 137 -1.28 18.70 -22.73
C LYS A 137 -0.49 19.98 -22.94
N ASP A 138 -0.13 20.65 -21.85
CA ASP A 138 0.70 21.86 -21.88
C ASP A 138 2.21 21.51 -21.93
N GLY A 139 2.57 20.23 -22.10
CA GLY A 139 3.96 19.76 -22.14
C GLY A 139 4.63 19.72 -20.76
N GLY A 140 3.86 19.81 -19.70
CA GLY A 140 4.34 19.84 -18.31
C GLY A 140 4.59 18.46 -17.72
N LYS A 141 5.08 18.47 -16.47
CA LYS A 141 5.38 17.26 -15.68
C LYS A 141 4.52 17.25 -14.42
N VAL A 142 4.07 16.05 -14.03
CA VAL A 142 3.27 15.85 -12.82
C VAL A 142 4.11 15.08 -11.81
N LEU A 143 4.42 15.69 -10.68
CA LEU A 143 5.11 15.04 -9.57
C LEU A 143 4.12 14.64 -8.49
N ILE A 144 4.11 13.34 -8.12
CA ILE A 144 3.17 12.77 -7.15
C ILE A 144 3.97 12.14 -6.01
N PRO A 145 4.12 12.84 -4.86
CA PRO A 145 4.66 12.22 -3.67
C PRO A 145 3.61 11.29 -3.04
N ILE A 146 3.97 10.03 -2.81
CA ILE A 146 3.02 9.01 -2.37
C ILE A 146 3.69 7.98 -1.44
N PRO A 147 2.97 7.40 -0.46
CA PRO A 147 3.47 6.24 0.27
C PRO A 147 3.70 5.05 -0.67
N ALA A 148 4.88 4.42 -0.57
CA ALA A 148 5.28 3.34 -1.47
C ALA A 148 4.39 2.09 -1.38
N VAL A 149 3.76 1.86 -0.21
CA VAL A 149 2.95 0.66 0.07
C VAL A 149 1.47 0.98 0.01
N GLY A 150 0.73 0.24 -0.81
CA GLY A 150 -0.72 0.30 -0.97
C GLY A 150 -1.18 1.47 -1.84
N ARG A 151 -0.83 2.71 -1.49
CA ARG A 151 -1.27 3.90 -2.23
C ARG A 151 -0.63 4.01 -3.61
N ALA A 152 0.66 3.72 -3.73
CA ALA A 152 1.36 3.73 -5.02
C ALA A 152 0.74 2.68 -5.98
N GLN A 153 0.48 1.47 -5.51
CA GLN A 153 -0.14 0.41 -6.31
C GLN A 153 -1.58 0.77 -6.76
N GLU A 154 -2.38 1.38 -5.87
CA GLU A 154 -3.69 1.90 -6.25
C GLU A 154 -3.59 2.95 -7.36
N LEU A 155 -2.61 3.87 -7.26
CA LEU A 155 -2.39 4.91 -8.26
C LEU A 155 -1.93 4.32 -9.60
N MET A 156 -1.01 3.34 -9.58
CA MET A 156 -0.58 2.62 -10.78
C MET A 156 -1.77 2.02 -11.51
N MET A 157 -2.67 1.34 -10.80
CA MET A 157 -3.88 0.76 -11.39
C MET A 157 -4.83 1.81 -11.98
N VAL A 158 -4.95 2.97 -11.35
CA VAL A 158 -5.74 4.10 -11.87
C VAL A 158 -5.12 4.63 -13.15
N ILE A 159 -3.81 4.89 -13.16
CA ILE A 159 -3.10 5.41 -14.33
C ILE A 159 -3.20 4.42 -15.50
N ASP A 160 -2.88 3.15 -15.28
CA ASP A 160 -2.96 2.09 -16.31
C ASP A 160 -4.37 2.02 -16.92
N LYS A 161 -5.40 1.94 -16.08
CA LYS A 161 -6.80 1.91 -16.50
C LYS A 161 -7.17 3.08 -17.42
N TYR A 162 -6.83 4.30 -17.01
CA TYR A 162 -7.25 5.50 -17.73
C TYR A 162 -6.37 5.84 -18.93
N MET A 163 -5.11 5.42 -18.97
CA MET A 163 -4.29 5.48 -20.18
C MET A 163 -4.78 4.47 -21.22
N LYS A 164 -5.02 3.22 -20.84
CA LYS A 164 -5.59 2.19 -21.74
C LYS A 164 -6.96 2.56 -22.28
N SER A 165 -7.80 3.27 -21.53
CA SER A 165 -9.10 3.75 -22.01
C SER A 165 -9.02 5.01 -22.89
N GLY A 166 -7.87 5.68 -22.95
CA GLY A 166 -7.68 6.96 -23.65
C GLY A 166 -8.26 8.17 -22.93
N GLU A 167 -8.76 8.02 -21.70
CA GLU A 167 -9.25 9.13 -20.89
C GLU A 167 -8.11 9.92 -20.23
N LEU A 168 -6.98 9.27 -19.96
CA LEU A 168 -5.74 9.91 -19.55
C LEU A 168 -4.77 9.93 -20.75
N THR A 169 -4.19 11.09 -21.01
CA THR A 169 -3.17 11.27 -22.06
C THR A 169 -1.99 10.34 -21.78
N GLU A 170 -1.62 9.52 -22.77
CA GLU A 170 -0.47 8.64 -22.66
C GLU A 170 0.82 9.45 -22.46
N ALA A 171 1.56 9.07 -21.45
CA ALA A 171 2.84 9.67 -21.11
C ALA A 171 3.69 8.68 -20.31
N PRO A 172 5.02 8.76 -20.33
CA PRO A 172 5.88 7.97 -19.49
C PRO A 172 5.59 8.23 -18.00
N VAL A 173 5.57 7.17 -17.21
CA VAL A 173 5.38 7.22 -15.74
C VAL A 173 6.65 6.70 -15.08
N PHE A 174 7.40 7.58 -14.47
CA PHE A 174 8.63 7.25 -13.77
C PHE A 174 8.34 6.97 -12.29
N MET A 175 8.83 5.84 -11.79
CA MET A 175 8.64 5.42 -10.41
C MET A 175 9.95 5.43 -9.65
N GLU A 176 10.00 6.11 -8.52
CA GLU A 176 11.20 6.26 -7.69
C GLU A 176 10.97 5.84 -6.24
N GLY A 177 12.02 5.31 -5.62
CA GLY A 177 12.01 4.82 -4.25
C GLY A 177 11.58 3.35 -4.17
N MET A 178 10.99 2.94 -3.05
CA MET A 178 10.58 1.55 -2.78
C MET A 178 9.32 1.07 -3.53
N ILE A 179 8.81 1.82 -4.50
CA ILE A 179 7.52 1.49 -5.15
C ILE A 179 7.64 0.15 -5.87
N GLN A 180 8.74 -0.09 -6.56
CA GLN A 180 8.97 -1.32 -7.31
C GLN A 180 9.04 -2.54 -6.39
N GLU A 181 9.83 -2.48 -5.33
CA GLU A 181 9.96 -3.59 -4.37
C GLU A 181 8.63 -3.87 -3.67
N ALA A 182 7.92 -2.82 -3.27
CA ALA A 182 6.60 -2.98 -2.67
C ALA A 182 5.61 -3.62 -3.67
N THR A 183 5.65 -3.23 -4.95
CA THR A 183 4.81 -3.80 -6.01
C THR A 183 5.13 -5.27 -6.23
N SER A 184 6.40 -5.64 -6.33
CA SER A 184 6.83 -7.04 -6.46
C SER A 184 6.38 -7.92 -5.28
N ILE A 185 6.31 -7.33 -4.07
CA ILE A 185 5.73 -8.04 -2.93
C ILE A 185 4.22 -8.23 -3.11
N HIS A 186 3.47 -7.25 -3.62
CA HIS A 186 2.04 -7.42 -3.91
C HIS A 186 1.81 -8.53 -4.94
N GLU A 187 2.58 -8.57 -6.01
CA GLU A 187 2.51 -9.61 -7.04
C GLU A 187 2.88 -11.00 -6.52
N SER A 188 3.76 -11.07 -5.51
CA SER A 188 4.17 -12.34 -4.88
C SER A 188 3.12 -12.92 -3.93
N PHE A 189 2.11 -12.14 -3.54
CA PHE A 189 1.04 -12.55 -2.61
C PHE A 189 -0.35 -12.23 -3.15
N PRO A 190 -0.70 -12.68 -4.38
CA PRO A 190 -1.94 -12.33 -5.05
C PRO A 190 -3.19 -12.85 -4.33
N GLU A 191 -3.04 -13.85 -3.44
CA GLU A 191 -4.14 -14.41 -2.65
C GLU A 191 -4.75 -13.41 -1.65
N TYR A 192 -4.02 -12.35 -1.30
CA TYR A 192 -4.51 -11.27 -0.41
C TYR A 192 -5.11 -10.09 -1.17
N LEU A 193 -5.01 -10.08 -2.49
CA LEU A 193 -5.55 -9.02 -3.35
C LEU A 193 -7.01 -9.31 -3.72
N VAL A 194 -7.72 -8.29 -4.22
CA VAL A 194 -9.07 -8.48 -4.74
C VAL A 194 -9.07 -9.51 -5.88
N ARG A 195 -10.18 -10.24 -6.01
CA ARG A 195 -10.28 -11.35 -6.97
C ARG A 195 -9.93 -10.97 -8.40
N GLU A 196 -10.42 -9.82 -8.84
CA GLU A 196 -10.22 -9.33 -10.21
C GLU A 196 -8.74 -9.04 -10.50
N LEU A 197 -8.03 -8.44 -9.55
CA LEU A 197 -6.60 -8.16 -9.68
C LEU A 197 -5.78 -9.45 -9.61
N LYS A 198 -6.12 -10.36 -8.71
CA LYS A 198 -5.51 -11.69 -8.64
C LYS A 198 -5.60 -12.43 -9.97
N GLN A 199 -6.78 -12.40 -10.63
CA GLN A 199 -6.96 -13.02 -11.92
C GLN A 199 -6.10 -12.38 -13.01
N LYS A 200 -6.02 -11.05 -13.04
CA LYS A 200 -5.14 -10.32 -13.97
C LYS A 200 -3.68 -10.73 -13.82
N ILE A 201 -3.17 -10.79 -12.60
CA ILE A 201 -1.78 -11.15 -12.31
C ILE A 201 -1.46 -12.62 -12.67
N LEU A 202 -2.37 -13.55 -12.40
CA LEU A 202 -2.09 -14.98 -12.52
C LEU A 202 -2.54 -15.62 -13.83
N GLU A 203 -3.56 -15.09 -14.49
CA GLU A 203 -4.29 -15.77 -15.55
C GLU A 203 -4.27 -15.00 -16.89
N THR A 204 -3.84 -13.73 -16.89
CA THR A 204 -3.86 -12.89 -18.09
C THR A 204 -2.55 -12.14 -18.29
N ASP A 205 -2.32 -11.64 -19.52
CA ASP A 205 -1.21 -10.75 -19.82
C ASP A 205 -1.56 -9.26 -19.53
N ASP A 206 -2.65 -8.99 -18.81
CA ASP A 206 -3.12 -7.65 -18.44
C ASP A 206 -2.82 -7.31 -16.98
N ASN A 207 -1.57 -7.53 -16.55
CA ASN A 207 -1.12 -7.13 -15.22
C ASN A 207 -0.95 -5.60 -15.17
N PRO A 208 -1.74 -4.86 -14.35
CA PRO A 208 -1.67 -3.40 -14.30
C PRO A 208 -0.38 -2.86 -13.69
N PHE A 209 0.46 -3.72 -13.10
CA PHE A 209 1.77 -3.35 -12.56
C PHE A 209 2.90 -3.51 -13.56
N ASP A 210 2.71 -4.31 -14.60
CA ASP A 210 3.66 -4.55 -15.69
C ASP A 210 3.20 -3.83 -16.97
N SER A 211 2.74 -2.61 -16.82
CA SER A 211 2.29 -1.78 -17.94
C SER A 211 3.44 -1.10 -18.64
N GLU A 212 3.37 -1.01 -19.97
CA GLU A 212 4.39 -0.35 -20.80
C GLU A 212 4.62 1.14 -20.49
N TYR A 213 3.70 1.75 -19.76
CA TYR A 213 3.80 3.15 -19.33
C TYR A 213 4.78 3.35 -18.16
N PHE A 214 5.11 2.29 -17.41
CA PHE A 214 5.88 2.39 -16.16
C PHE A 214 7.37 2.15 -16.38
N THR A 215 8.19 3.06 -15.88
CA THR A 215 9.65 2.97 -15.89
C THR A 215 10.19 3.17 -14.49
N ASN A 216 11.00 2.22 -14.00
CA ASN A 216 11.66 2.33 -12.71
C ASN A 216 12.91 3.20 -12.81
N VAL A 217 13.07 4.12 -11.85
CA VAL A 217 14.28 4.91 -11.66
C VAL A 217 15.14 4.21 -10.61
N GLU A 218 16.12 3.43 -11.07
CA GLU A 218 16.96 2.61 -10.18
C GLU A 218 18.22 3.35 -9.70
N HIS A 219 18.75 4.23 -10.55
CA HIS A 219 19.98 4.95 -10.27
C HIS A 219 19.79 6.47 -10.36
N PRO A 220 20.59 7.27 -9.64
CA PRO A 220 20.51 8.74 -9.73
C PRO A 220 20.64 9.30 -11.15
N ASN A 221 21.39 8.65 -12.03
CA ASN A 221 21.55 9.07 -13.42
C ASN A 221 20.28 8.86 -14.26
N ASP A 222 19.42 7.95 -13.87
CA ASP A 222 18.14 7.66 -14.57
C ASP A 222 17.14 8.82 -14.40
N ARG A 223 17.41 9.71 -13.43
CA ARG A 223 16.62 10.94 -13.20
C ARG A 223 16.77 11.96 -14.33
N ASP A 224 17.80 11.87 -15.14
CA ASP A 224 18.04 12.81 -16.25
C ASP A 224 16.93 12.71 -17.31
N GLU A 225 16.34 11.55 -17.51
CA GLU A 225 15.26 11.34 -18.48
C GLU A 225 13.96 12.06 -18.07
N PRO A 226 13.37 11.81 -16.89
CA PRO A 226 12.16 12.51 -16.45
C PRO A 226 12.38 14.01 -16.25
N LEU A 227 13.62 14.47 -16.03
CA LEU A 227 13.93 15.88 -15.85
C LEU A 227 14.20 16.62 -17.17
N ARG A 228 14.35 15.91 -18.30
CA ARG A 228 14.60 16.52 -19.60
C ARG A 228 13.51 17.51 -19.99
N GLU A 229 13.90 18.70 -20.47
CA GLU A 229 12.96 19.71 -20.95
C GLU A 229 12.14 19.22 -22.15
N GLY A 230 10.86 19.63 -22.21
CA GLY A 230 9.95 19.37 -23.34
C GLY A 230 9.39 17.94 -23.39
N THR A 231 9.67 17.09 -22.41
CA THR A 231 9.08 15.75 -22.33
C THR A 231 8.01 15.72 -21.23
N PRO A 232 6.71 15.71 -21.56
CA PRO A 232 5.67 15.57 -20.57
C PRO A 232 5.74 14.17 -19.93
N CYS A 233 5.61 14.08 -18.61
CA CYS A 233 5.67 12.82 -17.91
C CYS A 233 4.96 12.89 -16.54
N ILE A 234 4.70 11.73 -15.96
CA ILE A 234 4.26 11.57 -14.58
C ILE A 234 5.45 10.99 -13.78
N ILE A 235 5.72 11.55 -12.63
CA ILE A 235 6.76 11.08 -11.70
C ILE A 235 6.06 10.69 -10.40
N ILE A 236 6.15 9.43 -10.03
CA ILE A 236 5.63 8.90 -8.78
C ILE A 236 6.83 8.62 -7.87
N ALA A 237 6.93 9.32 -6.76
CA ALA A 237 8.06 9.18 -5.86
C ALA A 237 7.60 8.89 -4.43
N THR A 238 8.38 8.06 -3.73
CA THR A 238 8.10 7.77 -2.32
C THR A 238 8.17 9.06 -1.49
N SER A 239 7.10 9.36 -0.77
CA SER A 239 7.01 10.53 0.12
C SER A 239 8.17 10.55 1.13
N GLY A 240 8.87 11.70 1.23
CA GLY A 240 10.03 11.86 2.09
C GLY A 240 11.39 11.51 1.46
N MET A 241 11.41 11.07 0.20
CA MET A 241 12.63 10.73 -0.57
C MET A 241 13.02 11.81 -1.61
N LEU A 242 12.25 12.89 -1.69
CA LEU A 242 12.48 14.03 -2.61
C LEU A 242 13.32 15.12 -1.94
#